data_a7e65d17fc034ea8367067e60125a0fb
#
_entry.id   a7e65d17fc034ea8367067e60125a0fb
#
_cell.length_a   1.000
_cell.length_b   1.000
_cell.length_c   1.000
_cell.angle_alpha   90.00
_cell.angle_beta   90.00
_cell.angle_gamma   90.00
#
_symmetry.space_group_name_H-M   'P 1'
#
loop_
_entity.id
_entity.type
_entity.pdbx_description
1 polymer ?
#
loop_
_entity_poly.entity_id
_entity_poly.type
_entity_poly.pdbx_seq_one_letter_code
_entity_poly.pdbx_strand_id
1 'polypeptide(L)'
;NRVQEVSYISRSLKAIARELDVPLLVVSQLSRASEFRSSHVPQLSDLRESGSIEQDADVVIFVNRDELHYPTREAWEDAHQGAQYPPPADIIVAKHRNGPIGSIHLRFVPRTARFENIGSQEPSLL
;
A
#
# COMPACT_ATOMS: atom_id res chain seq x y z
N ASN A 1 22.41 7.12 -10.64
CA ASN A 1 21.16 7.79 -10.25
C ASN A 1 20.18 6.76 -9.69
N ARG A 2 19.55 7.09 -8.57
CA ARG A 2 18.68 6.15 -7.85
C ARG A 2 17.46 5.71 -8.68
N VAL A 3 16.88 6.62 -9.44
CA VAL A 3 15.74 6.31 -10.30
C VAL A 3 16.15 5.28 -11.36
N GLN A 4 17.32 5.43 -11.94
CA GLN A 4 17.83 4.49 -12.94
C GLN A 4 18.13 3.13 -12.33
N GLU A 5 18.70 3.10 -11.12
CA GLU A 5 18.98 1.86 -10.41
C GLU A 5 17.69 1.09 -10.10
N VAL A 6 16.69 1.77 -9.55
CA VAL A 6 15.41 1.15 -9.22
C VAL A 6 14.70 0.68 -10.49
N SER A 7 14.76 1.45 -11.57
CA SER A 7 14.17 1.06 -12.85
C SER A 7 14.85 -0.19 -13.41
N TYR A 8 16.17 -0.29 -13.30
CA TYR A 8 16.91 -1.46 -13.72
C TYR A 8 16.48 -2.70 -12.92
N ILE A 9 16.41 -2.57 -11.60
CA ILE A 9 15.99 -3.65 -10.71
C ILE A 9 14.57 -4.09 -11.04
N SER A 10 13.66 -3.14 -11.21
CA SER A 10 12.26 -3.42 -11.51
C SER A 10 12.11 -4.23 -12.81
N ARG A 11 12.78 -3.80 -13.86
CA ARG A 11 12.75 -4.52 -15.15
C ARG A 11 13.39 -5.89 -15.05
N SER A 12 14.49 -6.00 -14.30
CA SER A 12 15.18 -7.28 -14.11
C SER A 12 14.30 -8.28 -13.36
N LEU A 13 13.59 -7.84 -12.33
CA LEU A 13 12.67 -8.69 -11.58
C LEU A 13 11.50 -9.14 -12.46
N LYS A 14 10.99 -8.27 -13.30
CA LYS A 14 9.94 -8.63 -14.25
C LYS A 14 10.42 -9.70 -15.23
N ALA A 15 11.63 -9.55 -15.76
CA ALA A 15 12.22 -10.52 -16.66
C ALA A 15 12.41 -11.88 -15.97
N ILE A 16 12.88 -11.89 -14.73
CA ILE A 16 13.07 -13.11 -13.95
C ILE A 16 11.73 -13.82 -13.73
N ALA A 17 10.69 -13.08 -13.36
CA ALA A 17 9.36 -13.65 -13.15
C ALA A 17 8.86 -14.35 -14.41
N ARG A 18 9.04 -13.73 -15.57
CA ARG A 18 8.65 -14.30 -16.85
C ARG A 18 9.49 -15.52 -17.21
N GLU A 19 10.80 -15.42 -17.05
CA GLU A 19 11.73 -16.48 -17.41
C GLU A 19 11.49 -17.75 -16.59
N LEU A 20 11.27 -17.57 -15.28
CA LEU A 20 11.04 -18.70 -14.38
C LEU A 20 9.58 -19.10 -14.26
N ASP A 21 8.69 -18.32 -14.87
CA ASP A 21 7.23 -18.54 -14.81
C ASP A 21 6.75 -18.62 -13.36
N VAL A 22 7.15 -17.65 -12.55
CA VAL A 22 6.80 -17.56 -11.13
C VAL A 22 6.23 -16.18 -10.81
N PRO A 23 5.32 -16.09 -9.83
CA PRO A 23 4.94 -14.78 -9.29
C PRO A 23 6.04 -14.22 -8.41
N LEU A 24 6.26 -12.91 -8.50
CA LEU A 24 7.18 -12.19 -7.61
C LEU A 24 6.42 -11.15 -6.83
N LEU A 25 6.54 -11.21 -5.51
CA LEU A 25 6.03 -10.17 -4.61
C LEU A 25 7.21 -9.36 -4.09
N VAL A 26 7.20 -8.07 -4.39
CA VAL A 26 8.30 -7.17 -4.06
C VAL A 26 7.79 -6.08 -3.12
N VAL A 27 8.53 -5.83 -2.05
CA VAL A 27 8.21 -4.77 -1.10
C VAL A 27 9.03 -3.53 -1.44
N SER A 28 8.37 -2.38 -1.48
CA SER A 28 9.00 -1.10 -1.76
C SER A 28 8.50 -0.04 -0.79
N GLN A 29 9.38 0.87 -0.41
CA GLN A 29 8.97 2.05 0.35
C GLN A 29 8.42 3.11 -0.58
N LEU A 30 7.46 3.89 -0.07
CA LEU A 30 6.94 5.04 -0.78
C LEU A 30 7.79 6.28 -0.51
N SER A 31 7.72 7.26 -1.42
CA SER A 31 8.27 8.56 -1.14
C SER A 31 7.49 9.21 0.00
N ARG A 32 8.12 10.18 0.68
CA ARG A 32 7.46 10.90 1.79
C ARG A 32 6.43 11.93 1.31
N ALA A 33 6.19 12.02 0.01
CA ALA A 33 5.23 12.98 -0.54
C ALA A 33 3.84 12.81 0.04
N SER A 34 3.42 11.56 0.32
CA SER A 34 2.11 11.30 0.92
C SER A 34 1.97 11.87 2.34
N GLU A 35 3.06 12.03 3.06
CA GLU A 35 3.05 12.57 4.42
C GLU A 35 2.68 14.04 4.46
N PHE A 36 2.91 14.76 3.35
CA PHE A 36 2.65 16.18 3.24
C PHE A 36 1.29 16.51 2.62
N ARG A 37 0.59 15.50 2.11
CA ARG A 37 -0.77 15.69 1.61
C ARG A 37 -1.77 15.63 2.76
N SER A 38 -2.86 16.36 2.64
CA SER A 38 -3.90 16.38 3.67
C SER A 38 -4.57 15.02 3.85
N SER A 39 -4.71 14.23 2.81
CA SER A 39 -5.34 12.92 2.89
C SER A 39 -4.43 11.82 3.40
N HIS A 40 -3.11 11.95 3.21
CA HIS A 40 -2.09 10.95 3.53
C HIS A 40 -2.29 9.58 2.86
N VAL A 41 -3.29 9.44 1.98
CA VAL A 41 -3.57 8.17 1.31
C VAL A 41 -2.54 7.94 0.21
N PRO A 42 -1.87 6.78 0.16
CA PRO A 42 -0.90 6.48 -0.88
C PRO A 42 -1.54 6.49 -2.28
N GLN A 43 -0.78 6.96 -3.24
CA GLN A 43 -1.19 7.03 -4.65
C GLN A 43 -0.08 6.51 -5.54
N LEU A 44 -0.42 6.12 -6.76
CA LEU A 44 0.57 5.66 -7.74
C LEU A 44 1.67 6.70 -8.00
N SER A 45 1.32 7.98 -7.95
CA SER A 45 2.31 9.05 -8.12
C SER A 45 3.40 9.04 -7.02
N ASP A 46 3.15 8.42 -5.87
CA ASP A 46 4.14 8.28 -4.81
C ASP A 46 5.26 7.31 -5.18
N LEU A 47 5.08 6.53 -6.24
CA LEU A 47 6.12 5.66 -6.80
C LEU A 47 6.97 6.37 -7.86
N ARG A 48 6.74 7.66 -8.09
CA ARG A 48 7.38 8.40 -9.21
C ARG A 48 8.90 8.38 -9.11
N GLU A 49 9.46 8.48 -7.91
CA GLU A 49 10.90 8.41 -7.70
C GLU A 49 11.47 7.00 -7.84
N SER A 50 10.59 6.03 -7.93
CA SER A 50 10.95 4.62 -8.10
C SER A 50 10.98 4.22 -9.57
N GLY A 51 10.98 5.19 -10.47
CA GLY A 51 11.15 4.94 -11.90
C GLY A 51 10.01 4.14 -12.50
N SER A 52 10.33 3.01 -13.08
CA SER A 52 9.38 2.22 -13.85
C SER A 52 8.56 1.21 -13.03
N ILE A 53 8.64 1.25 -11.70
CA ILE A 53 7.90 0.27 -10.88
C ILE A 53 6.43 0.25 -11.25
N GLU A 54 5.81 1.42 -11.36
CA GLU A 54 4.40 1.52 -11.71
C GLU A 54 4.10 0.87 -13.06
N GLN A 55 5.01 1.02 -14.02
CA GLN A 55 4.82 0.45 -15.37
C GLN A 55 5.09 -1.04 -15.41
N ASP A 56 6.12 -1.51 -14.69
CA ASP A 56 6.54 -2.90 -14.73
C ASP A 56 5.63 -3.81 -13.91
N ALA A 57 5.09 -3.33 -12.80
CA ALA A 57 4.25 -4.14 -11.94
C ALA A 57 2.90 -4.47 -12.58
N ASP A 58 2.46 -5.71 -12.45
CA ASP A 58 1.12 -6.12 -12.87
C ASP A 58 0.07 -5.70 -11.85
N VAL A 59 0.44 -5.71 -10.58
CA VAL A 59 -0.42 -5.34 -9.45
C VAL A 59 0.39 -4.44 -8.53
N VAL A 60 -0.21 -3.33 -8.12
CA VAL A 60 0.37 -2.45 -7.10
C VAL A 60 -0.61 -2.37 -5.95
N ILE A 61 -0.13 -2.73 -4.77
CA ILE A 61 -0.91 -2.71 -3.54
C ILE A 61 -0.24 -1.78 -2.55
N PHE A 62 -1.00 -0.83 -2.02
CA PHE A 62 -0.55 0.01 -0.92
C PHE A 62 -1.16 -0.47 0.38
N VAL A 63 -0.37 -0.38 1.45
CA VAL A 63 -0.85 -0.62 2.82
C VAL A 63 -0.87 0.72 3.53
N ASN A 64 -2.02 1.15 3.99
CA ASN A 64 -2.18 2.41 4.70
C ASN A 64 -2.79 2.16 6.08
N ARG A 65 -2.10 2.68 7.09
CA ARG A 65 -2.58 2.69 8.47
C ARG A 65 -2.65 4.15 8.89
N ASP A 66 -3.86 4.69 8.90
CA ASP A 66 -4.08 6.12 9.09
C ASP A 66 -3.50 6.65 10.40
N GLU A 67 -3.59 5.85 11.47
CA GLU A 67 -3.08 6.26 12.78
C GLU A 67 -1.58 6.53 12.80
N LEU A 68 -0.83 5.96 11.86
CA LEU A 68 0.62 6.18 11.78
C LEU A 68 0.99 7.57 11.26
N HIS A 69 0.04 8.30 10.70
CA HIS A 69 0.26 9.66 10.21
C HIS A 69 0.10 10.71 11.32
N TYR A 70 -0.20 10.29 12.52
CA TYR A 70 -0.39 11.17 13.69
C TYR A 70 0.66 10.87 14.74
N PRO A 71 1.13 11.88 15.46
CA PRO A 71 2.21 11.68 16.45
C PRO A 71 1.76 10.89 17.67
N THR A 72 0.46 10.97 18.04
CA THR A 72 -0.09 10.28 19.20
C THR A 72 -1.49 9.77 18.90
N ARG A 73 -1.98 8.84 19.73
CA ARG A 73 -3.37 8.38 19.67
C ARG A 73 -4.34 9.53 19.88
N GLU A 74 -4.05 10.40 20.85
CA GLU A 74 -4.88 11.55 21.17
C GLU A 74 -5.01 12.49 19.97
N ALA A 75 -3.92 12.72 19.25
CA ALA A 75 -3.95 13.56 18.06
C ALA A 75 -4.87 12.97 16.98
N TRP A 76 -4.82 11.64 16.80
CA TRP A 76 -5.71 10.98 15.87
C TRP A 76 -7.17 11.08 16.30
N GLU A 77 -7.45 10.83 17.58
CA GLU A 77 -8.80 10.88 18.12
C GLU A 77 -9.39 12.30 18.03
N ASP A 78 -8.57 13.32 18.29
CA ASP A 78 -9.00 14.71 18.15
C ASP A 78 -9.38 15.07 16.71
N ALA A 79 -8.65 14.52 15.74
CA ALA A 79 -8.93 14.76 14.33
C ALA A 79 -10.14 13.93 13.81
N HIS A 80 -10.52 12.88 14.53
CA HIS A 80 -11.58 11.93 14.10
C HIS A 80 -12.58 11.70 15.22
N GLN A 81 -13.16 12.76 15.71
CA GLN A 81 -14.08 12.68 16.85
C GLN A 81 -15.23 11.71 16.58
N GLY A 82 -15.46 10.82 17.54
CA GLY A 82 -16.51 9.81 17.45
C GLY A 82 -16.10 8.56 16.70
N ALA A 83 -14.94 8.53 16.09
CA ALA A 83 -14.45 7.34 15.40
C ALA A 83 -13.76 6.40 16.37
N GLN A 84 -13.86 5.11 16.09
CA GLN A 84 -13.22 4.08 16.91
C GLN A 84 -11.73 3.98 16.58
N TYR A 85 -10.90 3.90 17.62
CA TYR A 85 -9.46 3.70 17.49
C TYR A 85 -9.08 2.25 17.85
N PRO A 86 -8.16 1.61 17.13
CA PRO A 86 -7.54 2.13 15.90
C PRO A 86 -8.48 2.02 14.70
N PRO A 87 -8.27 2.85 13.68
CA PRO A 87 -9.04 2.70 12.45
C PRO A 87 -8.62 1.44 11.71
N PRO A 88 -9.45 0.93 10.81
CA PRO A 88 -9.04 -0.18 9.94
C PRO A 88 -7.82 0.19 9.11
N ALA A 89 -6.98 -0.80 8.81
CA ALA A 89 -5.93 -0.64 7.82
C ALA A 89 -6.54 -0.73 6.43
N ASP A 90 -6.07 0.10 5.52
CA ASP A 90 -6.54 0.10 4.14
C ASP A 90 -5.53 -0.66 3.28
N ILE A 91 -6.00 -1.67 2.59
CA ILE A 91 -5.23 -2.40 1.59
C ILE A 91 -5.76 -1.94 0.23
N ILE A 92 -4.98 -1.13 -0.46
CA ILE A 92 -5.42 -0.42 -1.65
C ILE A 92 -4.80 -1.07 -2.88
N VAL A 93 -5.64 -1.70 -3.71
CA VAL A 93 -5.21 -2.22 -5.01
C VAL A 93 -5.30 -1.05 -5.99
N ALA A 94 -4.17 -0.36 -6.21
CA ALA A 94 -4.13 0.85 -7.02
C ALA A 94 -3.90 0.57 -8.50
N LYS A 95 -3.31 -0.56 -8.82
CA LYS A 95 -3.14 -1.04 -10.18
C LYS A 95 -3.39 -2.53 -10.22
N HIS A 96 -4.12 -2.98 -11.21
CA HIS A 96 -4.38 -4.41 -11.42
C HIS A 96 -4.59 -4.64 -12.90
N ARG A 97 -3.54 -5.08 -13.60
CA ARG A 97 -3.53 -5.14 -15.08
C ARG A 97 -4.69 -5.92 -15.67
N ASN A 98 -5.08 -7.01 -15.03
CA ASN A 98 -6.12 -7.90 -15.54
C ASN A 98 -7.31 -8.03 -14.59
N GLY A 99 -7.52 -7.06 -13.71
CA GLY A 99 -8.60 -7.12 -12.73
C GLY A 99 -9.01 -5.75 -12.21
N PRO A 100 -9.94 -5.72 -11.25
CA PRO A 100 -10.44 -4.47 -10.71
C PRO A 100 -9.46 -3.84 -9.72
N ILE A 101 -9.53 -2.53 -9.59
CA ILE A 101 -8.90 -1.80 -8.49
C ILE A 101 -9.91 -1.58 -7.37
N GLY A 102 -9.44 -1.31 -6.17
CA GLY A 102 -10.33 -1.07 -5.04
C GLY A 102 -9.59 -1.12 -3.73
N SER A 103 -10.32 -1.08 -2.63
CA SER A 103 -9.76 -1.09 -1.29
C SER A 103 -10.42 -2.15 -0.44
N ILE A 104 -9.63 -2.78 0.41
CA ILE A 104 -10.08 -3.75 1.41
C ILE A 104 -9.67 -3.21 2.77
N HIS A 105 -10.56 -3.30 3.75
CA HIS A 105 -10.27 -2.89 5.12
C HIS A 105 -9.96 -4.12 5.95
N LEU A 106 -8.81 -4.08 6.65
CA LEU A 106 -8.40 -5.14 7.56
C LEU A 106 -8.04 -4.55 8.91
N ARG A 107 -8.02 -5.39 9.92
CA ARG A 107 -7.50 -5.01 11.24
C ARG A 107 -6.04 -5.41 11.32
N PHE A 108 -5.18 -4.47 11.69
CA PHE A 108 -3.79 -4.78 12.00
C PHE A 108 -3.64 -4.99 13.49
N VAL A 109 -3.01 -6.10 13.87
CA VAL A 109 -2.73 -6.45 15.27
C VAL A 109 -1.24 -6.23 15.53
N PRO A 110 -0.86 -5.11 16.18
CA PRO A 110 0.57 -4.76 16.34
C PRO A 110 1.35 -5.80 17.15
N ARG A 111 0.72 -6.41 18.14
CA ARG A 111 1.39 -7.36 19.02
C ARG A 111 1.98 -8.54 18.24
N THR A 112 1.30 -8.99 17.21
CA THR A 112 1.72 -10.14 16.40
C THR A 112 2.10 -9.76 14.97
N ALA A 113 2.05 -8.46 14.63
CA ALA A 113 2.31 -7.95 13.28
C ALA A 113 1.48 -8.69 12.22
N ARG A 114 0.19 -8.90 12.49
CA ARG A 114 -0.71 -9.64 11.61
C ARG A 114 -1.86 -8.78 11.16
N PHE A 115 -2.33 -9.04 9.94
CA PHE A 115 -3.61 -8.53 9.47
C PHE A 115 -4.66 -9.60 9.66
N GLU A 116 -5.84 -9.18 10.09
CA GLU A 116 -6.99 -10.04 10.32
C GLU A 116 -8.23 -9.44 9.68
N ASN A 117 -9.19 -10.29 9.35
CA ASN A 117 -10.48 -9.83 8.87
C ASN A 117 -11.22 -9.06 9.95
N ILE A 118 -12.00 -8.07 9.56
CA ILE A 118 -12.84 -7.29 10.46
C ILE A 118 -14.15 -8.02 10.66
N GLY A 119 -14.31 -8.65 11.82
CA GLY A 119 -15.55 -9.32 12.19
C GLY A 119 -15.95 -10.42 11.22
N SER A 120 -17.27 -10.64 11.07
CA SER A 120 -17.86 -11.66 10.20
C SER A 120 -18.16 -11.15 8.79
N GLN A 121 -17.67 -9.99 8.42
CA GLN A 121 -17.90 -9.44 7.08
C GLN A 121 -16.99 -10.14 6.07
N GLU A 122 -17.60 -10.80 5.10
CA GLU A 122 -16.86 -11.28 3.96
C GLU A 122 -16.34 -10.08 3.17
N PRO A 123 -15.07 -10.12 2.72
CA PRO A 123 -14.58 -9.07 1.83
C PRO A 123 -15.45 -9.07 0.58
N SER A 124 -16.08 -7.91 0.29
CA SER A 124 -16.77 -7.78 -0.98
C SER A 124 -15.71 -7.66 -2.06
N LEU A 125 -15.49 -8.75 -2.73
CA LEU A 125 -14.67 -8.76 -3.92
C LEU A 125 -15.50 -8.17 -5.05
N LEU A 126 -15.21 -6.94 -5.32
CA LEU A 126 -15.76 -6.30 -6.52
C LEU A 126 -14.83 -6.52 -7.69
#